data_035e187af257a6fe346c9963c71386a9
#
_entry.id   035e187af257a6fe346c9963c71386a9
#
_cell.length_a   1.000
_cell.length_b   1.000
_cell.length_c   1.000
_cell.angle_alpha   90.00
_cell.angle_beta   90.00
_cell.angle_gamma   90.00
#
_symmetry.space_group_name_H-M   'P 1'
#
loop_
_entity.id
_entity.type
_entity.pdbx_description
1 polymer ?
#
loop_
_entity_poly.entity_id
_entity_poly.type
_entity_poly.pdbx_seq_one_letter_code
_entity_poly.pdbx_strand_id
1 'polypeptide(L)'
;NDGLEDSLKIFKIDGGGDGVDGTDAVIAFLTNESHTFAADSSGSIAVYVGGSTDMEVFEGITNKTSVYTFTKTDGTGVTSTVSGNTVTISAMTADNASITINAASGSVSIDKIMSLVKSKQGPDGDDGTSAKLLIGSLDSQVMAFDDVIDTSATPSSIEFSFQQQNLAAPISA
;
A
#
# COMPACT_ATOMS: atom_id res chain seq x y z
N ASN A 1 -70.22 67.16 -38.31
CA ASN A 1 -68.94 66.48 -38.59
C ASN A 1 -68.39 65.97 -37.26
N ASP A 2 -68.76 64.75 -36.95
CA ASP A 2 -68.17 64.06 -35.83
C ASP A 2 -66.80 63.54 -36.27
N GLY A 3 -65.75 64.24 -35.84
CA GLY A 3 -64.37 63.79 -36.02
C GLY A 3 -64.14 62.55 -35.13
N LEU A 4 -64.15 61.40 -35.75
CA LEU A 4 -63.62 60.20 -35.15
C LEU A 4 -62.07 60.35 -35.04
N GLU A 5 -61.58 60.70 -33.84
CA GLU A 5 -60.17 60.65 -33.55
C GLU A 5 -59.81 59.20 -33.18
N ASP A 6 -59.22 58.51 -34.14
CA ASP A 6 -58.66 57.17 -33.89
C ASP A 6 -57.24 57.35 -33.31
N SER A 7 -57.12 57.11 -32.03
CA SER A 7 -55.82 57.17 -31.34
C SER A 7 -55.11 55.79 -31.34
N LEU A 8 -54.12 55.64 -32.19
CA LEU A 8 -53.25 54.44 -32.16
C LEU A 8 -52.35 54.50 -30.94
N LYS A 9 -52.59 53.61 -29.96
CA LYS A 9 -51.62 53.35 -28.86
C LYS A 9 -50.57 52.40 -29.28
N ILE A 10 -49.36 52.91 -29.48
CA ILE A 10 -48.14 52.07 -29.70
C ILE A 10 -47.60 51.74 -28.36
N PHE A 11 -47.60 50.45 -28.01
CA PHE A 11 -46.88 49.92 -26.83
C PHE A 11 -45.52 49.50 -27.26
N LYS A 12 -44.49 50.09 -26.64
CA LYS A 12 -43.11 49.56 -26.73
C LYS A 12 -43.06 48.32 -25.85
N ILE A 13 -42.83 47.16 -26.46
CA ILE A 13 -42.48 45.95 -25.74
C ILE A 13 -40.96 46.04 -25.57
N ASP A 14 -40.51 46.35 -24.36
CA ASP A 14 -39.13 46.21 -24.03
C ASP A 14 -38.82 44.70 -24.06
N GLY A 15 -37.88 44.32 -24.91
CA GLY A 15 -37.38 42.94 -24.91
C GLY A 15 -36.96 42.57 -23.49
N GLY A 16 -37.36 41.42 -23.02
CA GLY A 16 -36.83 40.88 -21.75
C GLY A 16 -35.32 40.93 -21.79
N GLY A 17 -34.68 41.34 -20.71
CA GLY A 17 -33.20 41.27 -20.62
C GLY A 17 -32.72 39.83 -20.92
N ASP A 18 -31.55 39.74 -21.55
CA ASP A 18 -30.90 38.45 -21.73
C ASP A 18 -30.86 37.75 -20.36
N GLY A 19 -31.15 36.46 -20.35
CA GLY A 19 -31.00 35.66 -19.15
C GLY A 19 -29.56 35.75 -18.65
N VAL A 20 -29.37 35.74 -17.34
CA VAL A 20 -28.02 35.65 -16.77
C VAL A 20 -27.33 34.35 -17.28
N ASP A 21 -26.10 34.46 -17.70
CA ASP A 21 -25.29 33.29 -18.06
C ASP A 21 -25.30 32.30 -16.89
N GLY A 22 -25.45 31.04 -17.21
CA GLY A 22 -25.33 29.98 -16.19
C GLY A 22 -23.98 30.06 -15.52
N THR A 23 -23.90 29.77 -14.21
CA THR A 23 -22.62 29.65 -13.51
C THR A 23 -21.85 28.45 -14.04
N ASP A 24 -20.55 28.63 -14.29
CA ASP A 24 -19.67 27.55 -14.70
C ASP A 24 -19.68 26.42 -13.66
N ALA A 25 -19.65 25.19 -14.16
CA ALA A 25 -19.54 24.01 -13.28
C ALA A 25 -18.20 24.03 -12.54
N VAL A 26 -18.24 23.76 -11.24
CA VAL A 26 -17.05 23.63 -10.41
C VAL A 26 -16.69 22.14 -10.29
N ILE A 27 -15.47 21.80 -10.64
CA ILE A 27 -14.93 20.44 -10.51
C ILE A 27 -13.63 20.46 -9.71
N ALA A 28 -13.37 19.39 -8.97
CA ALA A 28 -12.11 19.19 -8.28
C ALA A 28 -11.60 17.75 -8.52
N PHE A 29 -10.30 17.58 -8.57
CA PHE A 29 -9.66 16.29 -8.67
C PHE A 29 -8.36 16.24 -7.85
N LEU A 30 -7.90 15.04 -7.53
CA LEU A 30 -6.61 14.79 -6.90
C LEU A 30 -5.61 14.36 -7.98
N THR A 31 -4.38 14.85 -7.89
CA THR A 31 -3.29 14.41 -8.78
C THR A 31 -2.89 12.96 -8.53
N ASN A 32 -3.18 12.46 -7.32
CA ASN A 32 -3.00 11.07 -6.92
C ASN A 32 -4.18 10.64 -6.03
N GLU A 33 -5.08 9.83 -6.56
CA GLU A 33 -6.27 9.36 -5.84
C GLU A 33 -6.02 8.13 -4.98
N SER A 34 -4.91 7.41 -5.22
CA SER A 34 -4.56 6.24 -4.45
C SER A 34 -3.04 6.01 -4.43
N HIS A 35 -2.52 5.49 -3.31
CA HIS A 35 -1.11 5.15 -3.19
C HIS A 35 -0.91 3.88 -2.38
N THR A 36 0.05 3.06 -2.83
CA THR A 36 0.46 1.84 -2.13
C THR A 36 1.87 2.02 -1.58
N PHE A 37 2.02 1.92 -0.26
CA PHE A 37 3.31 1.94 0.41
C PHE A 37 3.87 0.53 0.55
N ALA A 38 5.14 0.36 0.20
CA ALA A 38 5.87 -0.86 0.54
C ALA A 38 6.14 -0.89 2.05
N ALA A 39 5.86 -2.02 2.68
CA ALA A 39 6.10 -2.26 4.09
C ALA A 39 6.86 -3.58 4.28
N ASP A 40 7.63 -3.69 5.35
CA ASP A 40 8.25 -4.94 5.75
C ASP A 40 7.22 -6.00 6.20
N SER A 41 7.67 -7.18 6.57
CA SER A 41 6.80 -8.28 7.02
C SER A 41 6.01 -7.92 8.29
N SER A 42 6.49 -6.99 9.11
CA SER A 42 5.79 -6.46 10.29
C SER A 42 4.75 -5.39 9.95
N GLY A 43 4.76 -4.87 8.72
CA GLY A 43 3.91 -3.79 8.26
C GLY A 43 4.48 -2.40 8.54
N SER A 44 5.78 -2.29 8.84
CA SER A 44 6.46 -1.01 9.00
C SER A 44 6.84 -0.40 7.64
N ILE A 45 6.57 0.89 7.46
CA ILE A 45 6.90 1.65 6.25
C ILE A 45 8.17 2.44 6.55
N ALA A 46 9.26 2.17 5.81
CA ALA A 46 10.54 2.84 6.01
C ALA A 46 10.52 4.30 5.51
N VAL A 47 9.85 4.55 4.40
CA VAL A 47 9.77 5.86 3.76
C VAL A 47 8.40 6.08 3.11
N TYR A 48 7.89 7.31 3.18
CA TYR A 48 6.58 7.70 2.63
C TYR A 48 6.70 8.39 1.27
N VAL A 49 7.65 7.95 0.42
CA VAL A 49 7.84 8.50 -0.92
C VAL A 49 6.58 8.28 -1.77
N GLY A 50 6.15 9.31 -2.48
CA GLY A 50 4.96 9.28 -3.33
C GLY A 50 3.63 9.37 -2.56
N GLY A 51 3.67 9.41 -1.23
CA GLY A 51 2.49 9.57 -0.38
C GLY A 51 2.03 11.02 -0.30
N SER A 52 1.84 11.68 -1.44
CA SER A 52 1.29 13.04 -1.52
C SER A 52 0.32 13.15 -2.67
N THR A 53 -0.58 14.11 -2.57
CA THR A 53 -1.53 14.48 -3.63
C THR A 53 -1.79 15.98 -3.57
N ASP A 54 -1.98 16.58 -4.73
CA ASP A 54 -2.49 17.94 -4.84
C ASP A 54 -3.96 17.88 -5.22
N MET A 55 -4.76 18.72 -4.60
CA MET A 55 -6.15 18.91 -5.01
C MET A 55 -6.25 20.16 -5.89
N GLU A 56 -6.71 19.97 -7.11
CA GLU A 56 -6.91 21.06 -8.05
C GLU A 56 -8.40 21.32 -8.25
N VAL A 57 -8.77 22.60 -8.38
CA VAL A 57 -10.15 23.05 -8.56
C VAL A 57 -10.25 23.89 -9.82
N PHE A 58 -11.23 23.58 -10.66
CA PHE A 58 -11.54 24.31 -11.89
C PHE A 58 -12.98 24.82 -11.88
N GLU A 59 -13.17 26.01 -12.37
CA GLU A 59 -14.47 26.59 -12.72
C GLU A 59 -14.51 26.71 -14.25
N GLY A 60 -15.37 25.90 -14.88
CA GLY A 60 -15.32 25.70 -16.33
C GLY A 60 -13.94 25.18 -16.75
N ILE A 61 -13.23 25.95 -17.58
CA ILE A 61 -11.86 25.63 -18.05
C ILE A 61 -10.76 26.36 -17.27
N THR A 62 -11.11 27.17 -16.27
CA THR A 62 -10.17 28.04 -15.56
C THR A 62 -9.75 27.37 -14.25
N ASN A 63 -8.42 27.21 -14.06
CA ASN A 63 -7.88 26.76 -12.77
C ASN A 63 -8.08 27.85 -11.71
N LYS A 64 -8.82 27.51 -10.66
CA LYS A 64 -9.19 28.38 -9.53
C LYS A 64 -8.63 27.87 -8.21
N THR A 65 -7.72 26.92 -8.22
CA THR A 65 -7.16 26.29 -7.01
C THR A 65 -6.74 27.33 -5.96
N SER A 66 -6.12 28.44 -6.38
CA SER A 66 -5.60 29.47 -5.44
C SER A 66 -6.66 30.25 -4.67
N VAL A 67 -7.94 30.20 -5.07
CA VAL A 67 -9.02 30.92 -4.36
C VAL A 67 -9.76 30.02 -3.37
N TYR A 68 -9.39 28.72 -3.30
CA TYR A 68 -9.95 27.76 -2.38
C TYR A 68 -9.07 27.57 -1.15
N THR A 69 -9.69 27.29 -0.02
CA THR A 69 -9.01 26.85 1.21
C THR A 69 -9.12 25.34 1.30
N PHE A 70 -7.99 24.68 1.60
CA PHE A 70 -7.92 23.24 1.70
C PHE A 70 -7.81 22.79 3.14
N THR A 71 -8.61 21.81 3.49
CA THR A 71 -8.56 21.10 4.78
C THR A 71 -8.53 19.60 4.55
N LYS A 72 -8.16 18.84 5.57
CA LYS A 72 -8.12 17.39 5.47
C LYS A 72 -8.70 16.75 6.72
N THR A 73 -9.24 15.55 6.55
CA THR A 73 -9.66 14.68 7.65
C THR A 73 -8.99 13.32 7.46
N ASP A 74 -8.12 12.96 8.38
CA ASP A 74 -7.44 11.66 8.38
C ASP A 74 -8.41 10.57 8.84
N GLY A 75 -8.45 9.47 8.09
CA GLY A 75 -9.12 8.25 8.52
C GLY A 75 -8.34 7.52 9.60
N THR A 76 -8.90 6.42 10.09
CA THR A 76 -8.25 5.62 11.14
C THR A 76 -6.90 5.06 10.66
N GLY A 77 -5.87 5.25 11.47
CA GLY A 77 -4.56 4.66 11.24
C GLY A 77 -3.71 5.35 10.17
N VAL A 78 -4.02 6.57 9.80
CA VAL A 78 -3.18 7.43 8.95
C VAL A 78 -2.98 8.78 9.61
N THR A 79 -1.85 9.42 9.34
CA THR A 79 -1.55 10.80 9.72
C THR A 79 -1.00 11.53 8.50
N SER A 80 -1.53 12.72 8.24
CA SER A 80 -1.09 13.56 7.14
C SER A 80 -0.96 15.01 7.54
N THR A 81 -0.37 15.82 6.67
CA THR A 81 -0.29 17.28 6.79
C THR A 81 -0.85 17.91 5.53
N VAL A 82 -1.41 19.12 5.64
CA VAL A 82 -1.85 19.92 4.51
C VAL A 82 -1.04 21.21 4.46
N SER A 83 -0.61 21.57 3.25
CA SER A 83 0.09 22.82 2.97
C SER A 83 -0.37 23.37 1.61
N GLY A 84 -1.11 24.48 1.63
CA GLY A 84 -1.80 24.93 0.42
C GLY A 84 -2.81 23.88 -0.05
N ASN A 85 -2.72 23.47 -1.29
CA ASN A 85 -3.54 22.41 -1.89
C ASN A 85 -2.91 21.01 -1.84
N THR A 86 -1.70 20.89 -1.26
CA THR A 86 -0.96 19.62 -1.15
C THR A 86 -1.23 18.94 0.18
N VAL A 87 -1.58 17.67 0.16
CA VAL A 87 -1.65 16.78 1.32
C VAL A 87 -0.52 15.76 1.25
N THR A 88 0.22 15.60 2.33
CA THR A 88 1.36 14.68 2.43
C THR A 88 1.17 13.71 3.59
N ILE A 89 1.35 12.43 3.35
CA ILE A 89 1.27 11.37 4.35
C ILE A 89 2.56 11.33 5.15
N SER A 90 2.45 11.32 6.47
CA SER A 90 3.60 11.25 7.39
C SER A 90 3.65 9.97 8.21
N ALA A 91 2.51 9.31 8.43
CA ALA A 91 2.47 8.02 9.13
C ALA A 91 1.25 7.20 8.69
N MET A 92 1.40 5.86 8.74
CA MET A 92 0.31 4.93 8.51
C MET A 92 0.50 3.68 9.38
N THR A 93 -0.43 3.42 10.29
CA THR A 93 -0.44 2.26 11.17
C THR A 93 -1.39 1.16 10.66
N ALA A 94 -2.51 1.53 10.04
CA ALA A 94 -3.44 0.58 9.44
C ALA A 94 -2.91 0.03 8.11
N ASP A 95 -3.39 -1.14 7.68
CA ASP A 95 -3.05 -1.72 6.38
C ASP A 95 -3.78 -1.04 5.21
N ASN A 96 -4.98 -0.51 5.50
CA ASN A 96 -5.77 0.31 4.58
C ASN A 96 -6.23 1.55 5.32
N ALA A 97 -6.16 2.69 4.68
CA ALA A 97 -6.64 3.96 5.21
C ALA A 97 -7.14 4.87 4.09
N SER A 98 -7.81 5.94 4.46
CA SER A 98 -8.21 6.97 3.52
C SER A 98 -8.11 8.35 4.17
N ILE A 99 -7.96 9.37 3.34
CA ILE A 99 -7.97 10.77 3.77
C ILE A 99 -9.03 11.48 2.93
N THR A 100 -9.91 12.21 3.60
CA THR A 100 -10.83 13.13 2.92
C THR A 100 -10.20 14.50 2.85
N ILE A 101 -10.11 15.07 1.66
CA ILE A 101 -9.57 16.39 1.40
C ILE A 101 -10.73 17.26 0.93
N ASN A 102 -10.93 18.40 1.59
CA ASN A 102 -11.99 19.35 1.28
C ASN A 102 -11.40 20.63 0.69
N ALA A 103 -11.98 21.10 -0.40
CA ALA A 103 -11.73 22.41 -0.97
C ALA A 103 -12.98 23.28 -0.77
N ALA A 104 -12.84 24.44 -0.14
CA ALA A 104 -13.94 25.34 0.15
C ALA A 104 -13.64 26.78 -0.28
N SER A 105 -14.64 27.44 -0.92
CA SER A 105 -14.63 28.85 -1.26
C SER A 105 -16.07 29.39 -1.31
N GLY A 106 -16.40 30.40 -0.49
CA GLY A 106 -17.73 30.90 -0.38
C GLY A 106 -18.75 29.83 0.02
N SER A 107 -19.75 29.58 -0.83
CA SER A 107 -20.74 28.52 -0.61
C SER A 107 -20.37 27.18 -1.26
N VAL A 108 -19.26 27.10 -1.98
CA VAL A 108 -18.78 25.87 -2.62
C VAL A 108 -17.92 25.08 -1.67
N SER A 109 -18.22 23.79 -1.51
CA SER A 109 -17.42 22.85 -0.71
C SER A 109 -17.41 21.51 -1.43
N ILE A 110 -16.22 20.96 -1.70
CA ILE A 110 -16.04 19.74 -2.48
C ILE A 110 -15.09 18.82 -1.73
N ASP A 111 -15.52 17.60 -1.50
CA ASP A 111 -14.70 16.54 -0.89
C ASP A 111 -14.13 15.61 -1.94
N LYS A 112 -12.87 15.20 -1.74
CA LYS A 112 -12.21 14.12 -2.47
C LYS A 112 -11.54 13.17 -1.49
N ILE A 113 -11.45 11.91 -1.87
CA ILE A 113 -10.88 10.87 -1.02
C ILE A 113 -9.63 10.31 -1.70
N MET A 114 -8.52 10.30 -0.96
CA MET A 114 -7.31 9.57 -1.32
C MET A 114 -7.30 8.24 -0.56
N SER A 115 -7.13 7.12 -1.28
CA SER A 115 -7.07 5.77 -0.73
C SER A 115 -5.62 5.32 -0.56
N LEU A 116 -5.32 4.67 0.56
CA LEU A 116 -3.97 4.26 0.93
C LEU A 116 -3.96 2.78 1.32
N VAL A 117 -2.95 2.05 0.86
CA VAL A 117 -2.77 0.62 1.13
C VAL A 117 -1.31 0.34 1.48
N LYS A 118 -1.06 -0.62 2.39
CA LYS A 118 0.25 -1.21 2.59
C LYS A 118 0.39 -2.50 1.79
N SER A 119 1.50 -2.63 1.06
CA SER A 119 1.96 -3.89 0.50
C SER A 119 3.06 -4.46 1.38
N LYS A 120 2.71 -5.45 2.21
CA LYS A 120 3.66 -6.09 3.12
C LYS A 120 4.53 -7.10 2.38
N GLN A 121 5.82 -7.12 2.73
CA GLN A 121 6.70 -8.20 2.33
C GLN A 121 6.22 -9.51 2.98
N GLY A 122 6.27 -10.61 2.24
CA GLY A 122 6.06 -11.94 2.82
C GLY A 122 7.12 -12.26 3.89
N PRO A 123 6.84 -13.17 4.82
CA PRO A 123 7.84 -13.65 5.75
C PRO A 123 9.01 -14.28 4.98
N ASP A 124 10.22 -14.17 5.54
CA ASP A 124 11.36 -14.93 5.01
C ASP A 124 10.99 -16.42 5.01
N GLY A 125 11.41 -17.14 3.98
CA GLY A 125 11.25 -18.59 3.96
C GLY A 125 12.00 -19.22 5.13
N ASP A 126 11.48 -20.34 5.63
CA ASP A 126 12.18 -21.11 6.66
C ASP A 126 13.57 -21.52 6.15
N ASP A 127 14.58 -21.42 7.01
CA ASP A 127 15.89 -21.96 6.71
C ASP A 127 15.75 -23.44 6.34
N GLY A 128 16.36 -23.84 5.22
CA GLY A 128 16.38 -25.23 4.80
C GLY A 128 16.93 -26.09 5.93
N THR A 129 16.24 -27.17 6.30
CA THR A 129 16.78 -28.13 7.26
C THR A 129 18.06 -28.72 6.70
N SER A 130 19.17 -28.60 7.43
CA SER A 130 20.44 -29.20 7.03
C SER A 130 20.26 -30.69 6.77
N ALA A 131 20.84 -31.18 5.68
CA ALA A 131 20.79 -32.61 5.35
C ALA A 131 21.34 -33.43 6.50
N LYS A 132 20.60 -34.46 6.92
CA LYS A 132 21.06 -35.41 7.92
C LYS A 132 21.94 -36.46 7.23
N LEU A 133 23.14 -36.65 7.72
CA LEU A 133 24.09 -37.64 7.20
C LEU A 133 24.43 -38.60 8.31
N LEU A 134 24.35 -39.89 8.00
CA LEU A 134 24.80 -40.97 8.84
C LEU A 134 25.94 -41.67 8.11
N ILE A 135 27.13 -41.70 8.72
CA ILE A 135 28.30 -42.40 8.21
C ILE A 135 28.59 -43.55 9.15
N GLY A 136 28.50 -44.78 8.61
CA GLY A 136 28.90 -45.98 9.32
C GLY A 136 30.30 -46.39 8.91
N SER A 137 31.12 -46.80 9.86
CA SER A 137 32.45 -47.38 9.62
C SER A 137 32.66 -48.62 10.48
N LEU A 138 33.41 -49.55 9.95
CA LEU A 138 33.91 -50.73 10.67
C LEU A 138 35.34 -50.48 11.06
N ASP A 139 35.76 -50.88 12.24
CA ASP A 139 37.13 -50.87 12.69
C ASP A 139 37.98 -51.91 11.95
N SER A 140 37.39 -53.02 11.55
CA SER A 140 37.99 -54.03 10.71
C SER A 140 36.97 -54.66 9.76
N GLN A 141 37.40 -55.01 8.56
CA GLN A 141 36.58 -55.71 7.57
C GLN A 141 36.89 -57.19 7.46
N VAL A 142 37.97 -57.66 8.16
CA VAL A 142 38.44 -59.04 8.11
C VAL A 142 38.79 -59.47 9.52
N MET A 143 38.37 -60.67 9.86
CA MET A 143 38.87 -61.44 11.04
C MET A 143 39.81 -62.55 10.56
N ALA A 144 41.02 -62.53 11.03
CA ALA A 144 41.99 -63.56 10.69
C ALA A 144 42.09 -64.61 11.81
N PHE A 145 42.23 -65.85 11.44
CA PHE A 145 42.53 -66.98 12.36
C PHE A 145 43.96 -67.39 12.17
N ASP A 146 44.65 -67.58 13.26
CA ASP A 146 46.12 -67.82 13.26
C ASP A 146 46.49 -69.26 12.85
N ASP A 147 45.62 -70.21 13.09
CA ASP A 147 45.92 -71.63 12.79
C ASP A 147 44.63 -72.40 12.39
N VAL A 148 44.82 -73.59 11.81
CA VAL A 148 43.77 -74.48 11.33
C VAL A 148 42.76 -74.91 12.44
N ILE A 149 43.17 -74.82 13.68
CA ILE A 149 42.38 -75.17 14.87
C ILE A 149 42.17 -73.96 15.78
N ASP A 150 42.45 -72.74 15.30
CA ASP A 150 42.31 -71.55 16.10
C ASP A 150 40.83 -71.22 16.28
N THR A 151 40.43 -71.01 17.53
CA THR A 151 39.10 -70.58 17.93
C THR A 151 39.09 -69.11 18.24
N SER A 152 40.21 -68.42 18.11
CA SER A 152 40.39 -67.03 18.42
C SER A 152 40.61 -66.19 17.15
N ALA A 153 39.65 -65.45 16.76
CA ALA A 153 39.78 -64.52 15.65
C ALA A 153 40.51 -63.23 16.08
N THR A 154 41.29 -62.66 15.14
CA THR A 154 41.92 -61.35 15.32
C THR A 154 41.48 -60.39 14.26
N PRO A 155 40.81 -59.30 14.59
CA PRO A 155 40.35 -58.95 15.96
C PRO A 155 39.22 -59.89 16.45
N SER A 156 39.08 -60.05 17.76
CA SER A 156 38.07 -60.92 18.37
C SER A 156 36.63 -60.40 18.22
N SER A 157 36.50 -59.18 17.81
CA SER A 157 35.21 -58.50 17.51
C SER A 157 35.44 -57.45 16.43
N ILE A 158 34.33 -57.10 15.70
CA ILE A 158 34.30 -55.98 14.78
C ILE A 158 33.31 -54.97 15.35
N GLU A 159 33.79 -53.73 15.53
CA GLU A 159 33.00 -52.68 16.03
C GLU A 159 32.41 -51.84 14.90
N PHE A 160 31.14 -51.57 15.00
CA PHE A 160 30.44 -50.58 14.16
C PHE A 160 30.43 -49.24 14.86
N SER A 161 30.95 -48.22 14.22
CA SER A 161 30.80 -46.85 14.68
C SER A 161 29.96 -46.04 13.69
N PHE A 162 29.09 -45.20 14.24
CA PHE A 162 28.27 -44.29 13.46
C PHE A 162 28.59 -42.87 13.84
N GLN A 163 28.86 -42.04 12.84
CA GLN A 163 28.92 -40.61 13.00
C GLN A 163 27.67 -39.99 12.38
N GLN A 164 27.06 -39.10 13.13
CA GLN A 164 25.90 -38.35 12.65
C GLN A 164 26.25 -36.87 12.55
N GLN A 165 25.74 -36.27 11.52
CA GLN A 165 25.86 -34.84 11.29
C GLN A 165 24.44 -34.22 11.25
N ASN A 166 24.29 -33.06 11.88
CA ASN A 166 23.00 -32.34 11.94
C ASN A 166 21.89 -33.12 12.66
N LEU A 167 22.22 -33.98 13.61
CA LEU A 167 21.27 -34.65 14.49
C LEU A 167 21.39 -34.11 15.92
N ALA A 168 20.29 -34.00 16.62
CA ALA A 168 20.27 -33.40 17.96
C ALA A 168 20.93 -34.24 19.05
N ALA A 169 21.07 -35.54 18.84
CA ALA A 169 21.70 -36.49 19.78
C ALA A 169 22.39 -37.62 19.03
N PRO A 170 23.46 -38.22 19.60
CA PRO A 170 24.09 -39.39 19.06
C PRO A 170 23.11 -40.57 18.95
N ILE A 171 23.20 -41.34 17.88
CA ILE A 171 22.53 -42.63 17.77
C ILE A 171 23.37 -43.62 18.57
N SER A 172 22.83 -44.17 19.65
CA SER A 172 23.46 -45.30 20.35
C SER A 172 23.29 -46.57 19.53
N ALA A 173 24.38 -47.27 19.30
CA ALA A 173 24.37 -48.56 18.64
C ALA A 173 23.75 -49.65 19.54
#